data_4366af7ae9969e82a5e82e2a381420eb
#
_entry.id   4366af7ae9969e82a5e82e2a381420eb
#
_cell.length_a   1.000
_cell.length_b   1.000
_cell.length_c   1.000
_cell.angle_alpha   90.00
_cell.angle_beta   90.00
_cell.angle_gamma   90.00
#
_symmetry.space_group_name_H-M   'P 1'
#
loop_
_entity.id
_entity.type
_entity.pdbx_description
1 polymer ?
#
loop_
_entity_poly.entity_id
_entity_poly.type
_entity_poly.pdbx_seq_one_letter_code
_entity_poly.pdbx_strand_id
1 'polypeptide(L)'
;RRDPSPQVLRGIIGLVTPNLKEIAEALKSVSSQLSKTQFTFKRKKDCLEVTCPWGNKIRIHEPGPEFGNIQLGMPYVELNAPSNSAKKIARFYEDIMGANVSISKREGETCTSVTTGASQYIHFIETKQPQPEYDGHHVAVYIADFVGPYEKLMERDLVSRESDEHEWRFIDIVDLDNNETIFKI
;
A
#
# COMPACT_ATOMS: atom_id res chain seq x y z
N ARG A 1 -20.64 1.66 6.89
CA ARG A 1 -20.80 3.12 6.83
C ARG A 1 -20.32 3.58 5.46
N ARG A 2 -21.14 4.24 4.66
CA ARG A 2 -20.68 4.88 3.43
C ARG A 2 -19.95 6.14 3.82
N ASP A 3 -18.65 6.23 3.52
CA ASP A 3 -17.92 7.48 3.64
C ASP A 3 -18.49 8.51 2.66
N PRO A 4 -18.70 9.74 3.09
CA PRO A 4 -19.24 10.80 2.23
C PRO A 4 -18.21 11.28 1.19
N SER A 5 -16.94 10.96 1.37
CA SER A 5 -15.82 11.35 0.48
C SER A 5 -15.02 10.14 0.02
N PRO A 6 -14.44 10.19 -1.19
CA PRO A 6 -13.54 9.14 -1.65
C PRO A 6 -12.28 9.08 -0.80
N GLN A 7 -11.84 7.87 -0.48
CA GLN A 7 -10.58 7.63 0.23
C GLN A 7 -9.41 7.70 -0.75
N VAL A 8 -8.34 8.36 -0.34
CA VAL A 8 -7.12 8.52 -1.15
C VAL A 8 -5.93 7.96 -0.40
N LEU A 9 -5.36 6.89 -0.95
CA LEU A 9 -4.18 6.25 -0.40
C LEU A 9 -3.01 7.23 -0.31
N ARG A 10 -2.34 7.28 0.82
CA ARG A 10 -1.11 8.07 1.00
C ARG A 10 0.09 7.35 0.41
N GLY A 11 0.07 7.17 -0.92
CA GLY A 11 1.06 6.36 -1.60
C GLY A 11 0.71 6.07 -3.05
N ILE A 12 1.09 4.89 -3.52
CA ILE A 12 0.94 4.45 -4.91
C ILE A 12 0.51 2.98 -4.94
N ILE A 13 -0.42 2.65 -5.83
CA ILE A 13 -0.80 1.28 -6.14
C ILE A 13 -0.03 0.83 -7.38
N GLY A 14 0.74 -0.26 -7.27
CA GLY A 14 1.41 -0.89 -8.40
C GLY A 14 0.53 -1.95 -9.05
N LEU A 15 0.38 -1.90 -10.35
CA LEU A 15 -0.34 -2.89 -11.15
C LEU A 15 0.58 -3.44 -12.24
N VAL A 16 0.39 -4.68 -12.61
CA VAL A 16 1.04 -5.33 -13.76
C VAL A 16 -0.03 -5.77 -14.75
N THR A 17 0.19 -5.51 -16.04
CA THR A 17 -0.66 -5.97 -17.13
C THR A 17 0.15 -6.21 -18.40
N PRO A 18 -0.12 -7.28 -19.18
CA PRO A 18 0.58 -7.51 -20.45
C PRO A 18 0.17 -6.52 -21.56
N ASN A 19 -0.93 -5.77 -21.39
CA ASN A 19 -1.53 -4.93 -22.42
C ASN A 19 -1.37 -3.43 -22.14
N LEU A 20 -0.17 -2.99 -21.75
CA LEU A 20 0.08 -1.60 -21.36
C LEU A 20 -0.25 -0.57 -22.47
N LYS A 21 -0.06 -0.96 -23.73
CA LYS A 21 -0.42 -0.11 -24.89
C LYS A 21 -1.92 0.10 -25.00
N GLU A 22 -2.71 -0.96 -24.87
CA GLU A 22 -4.18 -0.88 -24.92
C GLU A 22 -4.72 -0.05 -23.75
N ILE A 23 -4.13 -0.22 -22.55
CA ILE A 23 -4.47 0.61 -21.39
C ILE A 23 -4.18 2.10 -21.68
N ALA A 24 -3.05 2.42 -22.28
CA ALA A 24 -2.71 3.82 -22.60
C ALA A 24 -3.71 4.42 -23.61
N GLU A 25 -4.13 3.65 -24.61
CA GLU A 25 -5.15 4.08 -25.58
C GLU A 25 -6.52 4.28 -24.91
N ALA A 26 -6.92 3.37 -24.02
CA ALA A 26 -8.15 3.49 -23.24
C ALA A 26 -8.13 4.72 -22.33
N LEU A 27 -7.03 4.98 -21.60
CA LEU A 27 -6.87 6.18 -20.77
C LEU A 27 -6.96 7.47 -21.60
N LYS A 28 -6.37 7.47 -22.78
CA LYS A 28 -6.47 8.60 -23.71
C LYS A 28 -7.91 8.84 -24.18
N SER A 29 -8.66 7.79 -24.47
CA SER A 29 -10.04 7.91 -24.98
C SER A 29 -11.00 8.52 -23.95
N VAL A 30 -10.77 8.32 -22.65
CA VAL A 30 -11.62 8.86 -21.57
C VAL A 30 -11.16 10.21 -21.02
N SER A 31 -9.98 10.70 -21.43
CA SER A 31 -9.37 11.90 -20.85
C SER A 31 -10.23 13.15 -20.95
N SER A 32 -10.91 13.35 -22.06
CA SER A 32 -11.79 14.51 -22.27
C SER A 32 -13.02 14.46 -21.35
N GLN A 33 -13.57 13.28 -21.10
CA GLN A 33 -14.72 13.08 -20.20
C GLN A 33 -14.34 13.32 -18.72
N LEU A 34 -13.10 13.05 -18.36
CA LEU A 34 -12.57 13.17 -17.01
C LEU A 34 -11.83 14.49 -16.74
N SER A 35 -11.85 15.44 -17.67
CA SER A 35 -11.10 16.71 -17.61
C SER A 35 -11.45 17.60 -16.40
N LYS A 36 -12.62 17.43 -15.79
CA LYS A 36 -13.06 18.17 -14.59
C LYS A 36 -12.78 17.44 -13.28
N THR A 37 -12.01 16.36 -13.30
CA THR A 37 -11.61 15.55 -12.15
C THR A 37 -10.11 15.66 -11.91
N GLN A 38 -9.57 14.90 -10.94
CA GLN A 38 -8.13 14.79 -10.72
C GLN A 38 -7.43 13.85 -11.70
N PHE A 39 -8.17 13.28 -12.67
CA PHE A 39 -7.62 12.31 -13.60
C PHE A 39 -6.48 12.89 -14.43
N THR A 40 -5.35 12.20 -14.39
CA THR A 40 -4.21 12.44 -15.27
C THR A 40 -3.52 11.13 -15.59
N PHE A 41 -2.81 11.06 -16.72
CA PHE A 41 -1.88 9.96 -16.95
C PHE A 41 -0.67 10.41 -17.74
N LYS A 42 0.45 9.72 -17.54
CA LYS A 42 1.70 9.98 -18.24
C LYS A 42 2.43 8.68 -18.53
N ARG A 43 2.85 8.50 -19.79
CA ARG A 43 3.76 7.42 -20.17
C ARG A 43 5.16 7.74 -19.68
N LYS A 44 5.75 6.83 -18.92
CA LYS A 44 7.17 6.80 -18.58
C LYS A 44 7.86 5.70 -19.40
N LYS A 45 9.18 5.57 -19.22
CA LYS A 45 9.96 4.53 -19.89
C LYS A 45 9.42 3.14 -19.56
N ASP A 46 9.18 2.85 -18.29
CA ASP A 46 8.93 1.52 -17.76
C ASP A 46 7.50 1.33 -17.20
N CYS A 47 6.64 2.38 -17.25
CA CYS A 47 5.29 2.31 -16.71
C CYS A 47 4.36 3.41 -17.26
N LEU A 48 3.07 3.28 -16.96
CA LEU A 48 2.11 4.38 -16.99
C LEU A 48 1.89 4.88 -15.57
N GLU A 49 2.10 6.18 -15.32
CA GLU A 49 1.66 6.83 -14.11
C GLU A 49 0.25 7.39 -14.34
N VAL A 50 -0.68 7.01 -13.48
CA VAL A 50 -2.09 7.40 -13.56
C VAL A 50 -2.52 7.98 -12.23
N THR A 51 -3.24 9.10 -12.27
CA THR A 51 -4.03 9.57 -11.11
C THR A 51 -5.49 9.32 -11.45
N CYS A 52 -6.20 8.58 -10.60
CA CYS A 52 -7.62 8.32 -10.82
C CYS A 52 -8.47 9.59 -10.59
N PRO A 53 -9.75 9.64 -10.98
CA PRO A 53 -10.60 10.82 -10.80
C PRO A 53 -10.69 11.35 -9.37
N TRP A 54 -10.44 10.53 -8.37
CA TRP A 54 -10.47 10.89 -6.95
C TRP A 54 -9.09 11.22 -6.34
N GLY A 55 -7.99 11.02 -7.10
CA GLY A 55 -6.66 11.37 -6.64
C GLY A 55 -5.75 10.19 -6.27
N ASN A 56 -6.23 8.94 -6.28
CA ASN A 56 -5.37 7.79 -6.06
C ASN A 56 -4.35 7.65 -7.18
N LYS A 57 -3.08 7.45 -6.82
CA LYS A 57 -1.97 7.29 -7.75
C LYS A 57 -1.73 5.81 -8.04
N ILE A 58 -1.56 5.48 -9.31
CA ILE A 58 -1.38 4.13 -9.79
C ILE A 58 -0.17 4.11 -10.74
N ARG A 59 0.72 3.15 -10.58
CA ARG A 59 1.75 2.81 -11.58
C ARG A 59 1.38 1.51 -12.23
N ILE A 60 1.26 1.50 -13.56
CA ILE A 60 0.92 0.31 -14.33
C ILE A 60 2.14 -0.10 -15.14
N HIS A 61 2.59 -1.34 -14.96
CA HIS A 61 3.78 -1.92 -15.55
C HIS A 61 3.45 -3.04 -16.54
N GLU A 62 4.37 -3.33 -17.45
CA GLU A 62 4.40 -4.60 -18.15
C GLU A 62 4.97 -5.70 -17.23
N PRO A 63 4.64 -6.99 -17.48
CA PRO A 63 5.30 -8.08 -16.78
C PRO A 63 6.82 -8.02 -16.94
N GLY A 64 7.53 -8.27 -15.84
CA GLY A 64 8.99 -8.23 -15.81
C GLY A 64 9.55 -9.07 -14.67
N PRO A 65 10.85 -9.39 -14.71
CA PRO A 65 11.48 -10.22 -13.69
C PRO A 65 11.37 -9.64 -12.28
N GLU A 66 11.24 -8.31 -12.14
CA GLU A 66 11.04 -7.61 -10.88
C GLU A 66 9.71 -7.92 -10.21
N PHE A 67 8.72 -8.41 -10.98
CA PHE A 67 7.40 -8.80 -10.49
C PHE A 67 7.23 -10.34 -10.40
N GLY A 68 8.33 -11.09 -10.56
CA GLY A 68 8.31 -12.56 -10.54
C GLY A 68 7.39 -13.13 -11.62
N ASN A 69 6.45 -13.99 -11.22
CA ASN A 69 5.52 -14.64 -12.14
C ASN A 69 4.20 -13.87 -12.37
N ILE A 70 4.07 -12.65 -11.83
CA ILE A 70 2.84 -11.86 -11.96
C ILE A 70 2.73 -11.36 -13.41
N GLN A 71 1.76 -11.87 -14.15
CA GLN A 71 1.41 -11.42 -15.50
C GLN A 71 0.27 -10.41 -15.49
N LEU A 72 -0.65 -10.53 -14.54
CA LEU A 72 -1.76 -9.63 -14.29
C LEU A 72 -2.04 -9.60 -12.80
N GLY A 73 -1.97 -8.42 -12.18
CA GLY A 73 -2.23 -8.31 -10.73
C GLY A 73 -1.62 -7.08 -10.09
N MET A 74 -1.58 -7.11 -8.75
CA MET A 74 -1.06 -6.06 -7.90
C MET A 74 0.22 -6.55 -7.20
N PRO A 75 1.42 -6.24 -7.72
CA PRO A 75 2.68 -6.65 -7.09
C PRO A 75 2.99 -5.86 -5.83
N TYR A 76 2.53 -4.61 -5.72
CA TYR A 76 2.84 -3.82 -4.54
C TYR A 76 1.83 -2.69 -4.26
N VAL A 77 1.81 -2.29 -3.00
CA VAL A 77 1.29 -1.00 -2.55
C VAL A 77 2.43 -0.24 -1.89
N GLU A 78 2.69 0.99 -2.30
CA GLU A 78 3.63 1.90 -1.64
C GLU A 78 2.86 2.84 -0.72
N LEU A 79 3.35 3.03 0.50
CA LEU A 79 2.80 3.93 1.50
C LEU A 79 3.88 4.92 1.94
N ASN A 80 3.55 6.20 1.95
CA ASN A 80 4.44 7.25 2.43
C ASN A 80 4.45 7.26 3.96
N ALA A 81 5.55 6.85 4.56
CA ALA A 81 5.73 6.75 6.00
C ALA A 81 6.56 7.92 6.55
N PRO A 82 6.41 8.26 7.84
CA PRO A 82 7.23 9.30 8.47
C PRO A 82 8.73 8.96 8.44
N SER A 83 9.57 9.97 8.41
CA SER A 83 11.03 9.79 8.51
C SER A 83 11.41 9.08 9.83
N ASN A 84 12.42 8.22 9.79
CA ASN A 84 12.91 7.41 10.91
C ASN A 84 11.91 6.37 11.45
N SER A 85 10.90 6.00 10.67
CA SER A 85 9.91 4.98 11.05
C SER A 85 10.26 3.57 10.56
N ALA A 86 11.16 3.42 9.58
CA ALA A 86 11.41 2.17 8.87
C ALA A 86 11.71 0.98 9.78
N LYS A 87 12.62 1.14 10.75
CA LYS A 87 12.98 0.06 11.69
C LYS A 87 11.83 -0.33 12.62
N LYS A 88 11.04 0.65 13.04
CA LYS A 88 9.89 0.42 13.92
C LYS A 88 8.76 -0.30 13.19
N ILE A 89 8.48 0.11 11.95
CA ILE A 89 7.52 -0.57 11.06
C ILE A 89 7.97 -1.99 10.76
N ALA A 90 9.26 -2.19 10.45
CA ALA A 90 9.83 -3.51 10.23
C ALA A 90 9.59 -4.43 11.43
N ARG A 91 9.98 -3.97 12.62
CA ARG A 91 9.80 -4.72 13.87
C ARG A 91 8.34 -5.04 14.16
N PHE A 92 7.41 -4.10 13.91
CA PHE A 92 5.97 -4.36 14.06
C PHE A 92 5.51 -5.51 13.18
N TYR A 93 5.87 -5.52 11.90
CA TYR A 93 5.46 -6.58 10.99
C TYR A 93 6.17 -7.90 11.25
N GLU A 94 7.43 -7.90 11.67
CA GLU A 94 8.17 -9.11 12.06
C GLU A 94 7.60 -9.71 13.35
N ASP A 95 7.50 -8.93 14.42
CA ASP A 95 7.16 -9.42 15.75
C ASP A 95 5.66 -9.70 15.90
N ILE A 96 4.78 -8.84 15.34
CA ILE A 96 3.33 -9.01 15.46
C ILE A 96 2.80 -9.94 14.36
N MET A 97 3.10 -9.62 13.09
CA MET A 97 2.50 -10.29 11.95
C MET A 97 3.28 -11.54 11.50
N GLY A 98 4.50 -11.77 12.02
CA GLY A 98 5.36 -12.85 11.58
C GLY A 98 5.76 -12.73 10.09
N ALA A 99 5.74 -11.53 9.53
CA ALA A 99 6.00 -11.30 8.11
C ALA A 99 7.51 -11.25 7.81
N ASN A 100 7.89 -11.67 6.61
CA ASN A 100 9.24 -11.42 6.11
C ASN A 100 9.39 -9.95 5.72
N VAL A 101 10.37 -9.28 6.29
CA VAL A 101 10.62 -7.85 6.09
C VAL A 101 12.05 -7.60 5.64
N SER A 102 12.24 -6.57 4.83
CA SER A 102 13.56 -6.06 4.47
C SER A 102 13.58 -4.53 4.49
N ILE A 103 14.73 -3.96 4.82
CA ILE A 103 14.96 -2.51 4.76
C ILE A 103 16.01 -2.24 3.69
N SER A 104 15.68 -1.36 2.76
CA SER A 104 16.55 -1.01 1.63
C SER A 104 16.41 0.48 1.29
N LYS A 105 17.07 0.90 0.21
CA LYS A 105 16.83 2.20 -0.41
C LYS A 105 16.00 2.03 -1.67
N ARG A 106 14.96 2.84 -1.82
CA ARG A 106 14.13 2.91 -3.01
C ARG A 106 13.97 4.38 -3.43
N GLU A 107 14.37 4.68 -4.66
CA GLU A 107 14.40 6.08 -5.17
C GLU A 107 15.16 7.06 -4.24
N GLY A 108 16.19 6.56 -3.52
CA GLY A 108 17.01 7.35 -2.59
C GLY A 108 16.49 7.40 -1.15
N GLU A 109 15.22 7.09 -0.92
CA GLU A 109 14.60 7.09 0.40
C GLU A 109 14.68 5.71 1.09
N THR A 110 14.59 5.69 2.42
CA THR A 110 14.54 4.43 3.17
C THR A 110 13.19 3.76 2.95
N CYS A 111 13.22 2.47 2.64
CA CYS A 111 12.03 1.67 2.37
C CYS A 111 12.01 0.42 3.23
N THR A 112 10.93 0.21 3.96
CA THR A 112 10.59 -1.08 4.58
C THR A 112 9.67 -1.84 3.66
N SER A 113 10.09 -3.02 3.22
CA SER A 113 9.31 -3.91 2.35
C SER A 113 8.80 -5.10 3.14
N VAL A 114 7.49 -5.22 3.24
CA VAL A 114 6.80 -6.32 3.90
C VAL A 114 6.28 -7.28 2.84
N THR A 115 6.66 -8.54 2.92
CA THR A 115 6.15 -9.57 2.01
C THR A 115 4.74 -9.99 2.42
N THR A 116 3.78 -9.87 1.49
CA THR A 116 2.37 -10.23 1.71
C THR A 116 1.90 -11.39 0.87
N GLY A 117 2.72 -11.84 -0.08
CA GLY A 117 2.44 -12.99 -0.95
C GLY A 117 3.59 -13.26 -1.92
N ALA A 118 3.44 -14.21 -2.80
CA ALA A 118 4.44 -14.53 -3.81
C ALA A 118 4.64 -13.33 -4.75
N SER A 119 5.78 -12.66 -4.65
CA SER A 119 6.12 -11.42 -5.37
C SER A 119 5.16 -10.25 -5.08
N GLN A 120 4.52 -10.24 -3.91
CA GLN A 120 3.62 -9.16 -3.48
C GLN A 120 4.13 -8.50 -2.20
N TYR A 121 4.08 -7.17 -2.17
CA TYR A 121 4.70 -6.38 -1.10
C TYR A 121 3.84 -5.18 -0.68
N ILE A 122 3.94 -4.82 0.59
CA ILE A 122 3.66 -3.47 1.05
C ILE A 122 5.00 -2.77 1.28
N HIS A 123 5.22 -1.65 0.62
CA HIS A 123 6.42 -0.83 0.78
C HIS A 123 6.08 0.41 1.59
N PHE A 124 6.74 0.61 2.72
CA PHE A 124 6.68 1.85 3.50
C PHE A 124 7.91 2.69 3.17
N ILE A 125 7.70 3.79 2.45
CA ILE A 125 8.78 4.66 1.97
C ILE A 125 8.83 5.90 2.87
N GLU A 126 9.95 6.10 3.56
CA GLU A 126 10.13 7.27 4.39
C GLU A 126 10.09 8.55 3.55
N THR A 127 9.37 9.54 4.04
CA THR A 127 9.31 10.86 3.39
C THR A 127 9.35 11.99 4.42
N LYS A 128 9.97 13.10 4.02
CA LYS A 128 9.93 14.37 4.76
C LYS A 128 8.75 15.26 4.34
N GLN A 129 8.05 14.88 3.27
CA GLN A 129 6.91 15.63 2.78
C GLN A 129 5.72 15.49 3.75
N PRO A 130 5.02 16.59 4.07
CA PRO A 130 3.78 16.50 4.82
C PRO A 130 2.80 15.54 4.14
N GLN A 131 2.20 14.66 4.92
CA GLN A 131 1.18 13.75 4.44
C GLN A 131 -0.20 14.22 4.89
N PRO A 132 -1.25 14.04 4.08
CA PRO A 132 -2.61 14.30 4.51
C PRO A 132 -2.97 13.42 5.72
N GLU A 133 -3.96 13.86 6.46
CA GLU A 133 -4.51 13.05 7.56
C GLU A 133 -5.04 11.71 7.03
N TYR A 134 -5.08 10.72 7.92
CA TYR A 134 -5.63 9.41 7.61
C TYR A 134 -7.15 9.51 7.38
N ASP A 135 -7.60 9.09 6.23
CA ASP A 135 -9.00 9.20 5.77
C ASP A 135 -9.78 7.88 5.85
N GLY A 136 -9.19 6.85 6.50
CA GLY A 136 -9.80 5.54 6.63
C GLY A 136 -9.51 4.57 5.48
N HIS A 137 -8.58 4.91 4.54
CA HIS A 137 -8.11 3.93 3.56
C HIS A 137 -7.43 2.74 4.25
N HIS A 138 -7.53 1.57 3.66
CA HIS A 138 -6.96 0.35 4.21
C HIS A 138 -6.52 -0.61 3.11
N VAL A 139 -5.61 -1.51 3.48
CA VAL A 139 -5.11 -2.58 2.62
C VAL A 139 -5.53 -3.92 3.22
N ALA A 140 -6.20 -4.76 2.45
CA ALA A 140 -6.52 -6.12 2.85
C ALA A 140 -5.43 -7.08 2.38
N VAL A 141 -5.00 -7.97 3.27
CA VAL A 141 -4.03 -9.03 2.98
C VAL A 141 -4.52 -10.35 3.52
N TYR A 142 -4.20 -11.45 2.82
CA TYR A 142 -4.42 -12.79 3.32
C TYR A 142 -3.21 -13.24 4.12
N ILE A 143 -3.42 -13.82 5.29
CA ILE A 143 -2.37 -14.33 6.16
C ILE A 143 -2.60 -15.82 6.44
N ALA A 144 -1.51 -16.58 6.54
CA ALA A 144 -1.59 -18.02 6.80
C ALA A 144 -1.84 -18.33 8.28
N ASP A 145 -1.18 -17.60 9.19
CA ASP A 145 -1.45 -17.66 10.62
C ASP A 145 -2.44 -16.56 10.99
N PHE A 146 -3.70 -16.92 11.16
CA PHE A 146 -4.78 -15.98 11.47
C PHE A 146 -4.85 -15.64 12.97
N VAL A 147 -4.48 -16.58 13.83
CA VAL A 147 -4.67 -16.49 15.28
C VAL A 147 -3.51 -15.78 15.96
N GLY A 148 -2.27 -16.14 15.64
CA GLY A 148 -1.10 -15.61 16.34
C GLY A 148 -0.97 -14.08 16.27
N PRO A 149 -1.06 -13.45 15.08
CA PRO A 149 -1.09 -11.99 14.96
C PRO A 149 -2.28 -11.34 15.67
N TYR A 150 -3.46 -11.96 15.59
CA TYR A 150 -4.66 -11.48 16.27
C TYR A 150 -4.47 -11.40 17.80
N GLU A 151 -3.98 -12.46 18.42
CA GLU A 151 -3.72 -12.51 19.88
C GLU A 151 -2.73 -11.40 20.29
N LYS A 152 -1.63 -11.24 19.56
CA LYS A 152 -0.63 -10.19 19.82
C LYS A 152 -1.18 -8.77 19.68
N LEU A 153 -2.09 -8.55 18.74
CA LEU A 153 -2.77 -7.25 18.56
C LEU A 153 -3.79 -7.01 19.68
N MET A 154 -4.52 -8.05 20.12
CA MET A 154 -5.45 -7.97 21.24
C MET A 154 -4.74 -7.63 22.55
N GLU A 155 -3.59 -8.25 22.84
CA GLU A 155 -2.77 -7.94 24.03
C GLU A 155 -2.34 -6.46 24.11
N ARG A 156 -2.34 -5.76 22.95
CA ARG A 156 -1.95 -4.35 22.83
C ARG A 156 -3.12 -3.40 22.61
N ASP A 157 -4.35 -3.91 22.62
CA ASP A 157 -5.58 -3.15 22.33
C ASP A 157 -5.55 -2.48 20.92
N LEU A 158 -4.98 -3.19 19.93
CA LEU A 158 -4.81 -2.69 18.57
C LEU A 158 -5.84 -3.23 17.57
N VAL A 159 -6.66 -4.23 17.93
CA VAL A 159 -7.74 -4.71 17.08
C VAL A 159 -8.84 -3.64 17.02
N SER A 160 -9.01 -3.02 15.87
CA SER A 160 -9.96 -1.92 15.68
C SER A 160 -11.35 -2.39 15.26
N ARG A 161 -11.44 -3.58 14.66
CA ARG A 161 -12.69 -4.19 14.21
C ARG A 161 -12.52 -5.68 13.98
N GLU A 162 -13.58 -6.42 14.30
CA GLU A 162 -13.84 -7.78 13.89
C GLU A 162 -15.14 -7.81 13.09
N SER A 163 -15.15 -8.47 11.94
CA SER A 163 -16.34 -8.55 11.10
C SER A 163 -17.01 -9.93 11.23
N ASP A 164 -16.20 -10.98 11.31
CA ASP A 164 -16.60 -12.37 11.48
C ASP A 164 -15.37 -13.23 11.83
N GLU A 165 -15.50 -14.55 11.77
CA GLU A 165 -14.40 -15.49 12.04
C GLU A 165 -13.24 -15.44 11.03
N HIS A 166 -13.36 -14.64 9.95
CA HIS A 166 -12.43 -14.61 8.83
C HIS A 166 -11.80 -13.25 8.59
N GLU A 167 -12.19 -12.21 9.35
CA GLU A 167 -11.68 -10.86 9.19
C GLU A 167 -11.52 -10.16 10.53
N TRP A 168 -10.33 -9.64 10.76
CA TRP A 168 -10.07 -8.63 11.78
C TRP A 168 -9.21 -7.51 11.19
N ARG A 169 -9.23 -6.35 11.83
CA ARG A 169 -8.55 -5.14 11.36
C ARG A 169 -7.78 -4.46 12.48
N PHE A 170 -6.67 -3.87 12.12
CA PHE A 170 -5.98 -2.87 12.92
C PHE A 170 -5.78 -1.61 12.07
N ILE A 171 -5.60 -0.46 12.72
CA ILE A 171 -5.37 0.83 12.08
C ILE A 171 -3.95 1.32 12.41
N ASP A 172 -3.52 1.11 13.63
CA ASP A 172 -2.31 1.68 14.17
C ASP A 172 -1.15 0.70 14.07
N ILE A 173 -0.10 1.11 13.36
CA ILE A 173 1.24 0.52 13.46
C ILE A 173 1.94 1.29 14.56
N VAL A 174 2.35 0.60 15.62
CA VAL A 174 2.90 1.22 16.82
C VAL A 174 4.37 0.89 17.01
N ASP A 175 5.06 1.74 17.76
CA ASP A 175 6.35 1.42 18.37
C ASP A 175 6.13 0.39 19.47
N LEU A 176 6.75 -0.78 19.36
CA LEU A 176 6.54 -1.89 20.30
C LEU A 176 7.13 -1.64 21.70
N ASP A 177 7.97 -0.62 21.85
CA ASP A 177 8.59 -0.30 23.14
C ASP A 177 7.68 0.58 24.03
N ASN A 178 6.86 1.45 23.42
CA ASN A 178 6.03 2.42 24.16
C ASN A 178 4.55 2.47 23.70
N ASN A 179 4.19 1.66 22.72
CA ASN A 179 2.85 1.58 22.12
C ASN A 179 2.36 2.89 21.45
N GLU A 180 3.28 3.82 21.12
CA GLU A 180 2.93 5.04 20.40
C GLU A 180 2.69 4.76 18.92
N THR A 181 1.63 5.34 18.36
CA THR A 181 1.32 5.21 16.94
C THR A 181 2.40 5.85 16.07
N ILE A 182 2.99 5.05 15.18
CA ILE A 182 3.98 5.48 14.19
C ILE A 182 3.28 5.84 12.87
N PHE A 183 2.32 5.01 12.47
CA PHE A 183 1.64 5.12 11.18
C PHE A 183 0.23 4.54 11.27
N LYS A 184 -0.71 5.09 10.50
CA LYS A 184 -2.07 4.55 10.34
C LYS A 184 -2.25 3.96 8.94
N ILE A 185 -2.82 2.75 8.86
CA ILE A 185 -3.01 2.02 7.60
C ILE A 185 -4.46 1.56 7.41
#